data_2f866087f68e2abc4cc4c7738402c41c
#
_entry.id   2f866087f68e2abc4cc4c7738402c41c
#
_cell.length_a   1.000
_cell.length_b   1.000
_cell.length_c   1.000
_cell.angle_alpha   90.00
_cell.angle_beta   90.00
_cell.angle_gamma   90.00
#
_symmetry.space_group_name_H-M   'P 1'
#
loop_
_entity.id
_entity.type
_entity.pdbx_description
1 polymer ?
#
loop_
_entity_poly.entity_id
_entity_poly.type
_entity_poly.pdbx_seq_one_letter_code
_entity_poly.pdbx_strand_id
1 'polypeptide(L)'
;MPSLRSFAATDRFITEIADSATLRPGYVLIGDEIFLYDRCRKAVLSTLIPPDTRDFSLHDIDLAETSIFEVLDRAQTPSLMAPFQVLFVRNLKTLYGRGTKKEEFAAIEAYFRSPNPQAVILFVADQIGRAHV
;
A
#
# COMPACT_ATOMS: atom_id res chain seq x y z
N MET A 1 6.65 -10.19 -2.04
CA MET A 1 5.87 -9.30 -1.18
C MET A 1 5.68 -9.90 0.20
N PRO A 2 5.87 -9.13 1.25
CA PRO A 2 5.70 -9.67 2.59
C PRO A 2 4.26 -10.01 2.92
N SER A 3 4.11 -11.00 3.78
CA SER A 3 2.82 -11.47 4.26
C SER A 3 2.72 -11.18 5.76
N LEU A 4 1.53 -10.85 6.23
CA LEU A 4 1.28 -10.57 7.65
C LEU A 4 0.91 -11.82 8.44
N ARG A 5 1.24 -13.01 7.94
CA ARG A 5 0.84 -14.26 8.58
C ARG A 5 1.69 -14.65 9.77
N SER A 6 2.79 -13.96 9.99
CA SER A 6 3.65 -14.28 11.12
C SER A 6 4.35 -13.05 11.63
N PHE A 7 4.80 -13.11 12.88
CA PHE A 7 5.60 -12.04 13.45
C PHE A 7 6.92 -11.87 12.71
N ALA A 8 7.50 -12.97 12.22
CA ALA A 8 8.77 -12.89 11.49
C ALA A 8 8.63 -12.09 10.21
N ALA A 9 7.54 -12.32 9.45
CA ALA A 9 7.30 -11.56 8.23
C ALA A 9 7.02 -10.10 8.54
N THR A 10 6.30 -9.82 9.61
CA THR A 10 6.01 -8.46 10.05
C THR A 10 7.29 -7.74 10.44
N ASP A 11 8.16 -8.40 11.20
CA ASP A 11 9.43 -7.81 11.63
C ASP A 11 10.35 -7.52 10.45
N ARG A 12 10.38 -8.41 9.45
CA ARG A 12 11.16 -8.14 8.24
C ARG A 12 10.62 -6.93 7.48
N PHE A 13 9.31 -6.82 7.40
CA PHE A 13 8.70 -5.66 6.75
C PHE A 13 9.08 -4.38 7.46
N ILE A 14 8.98 -4.35 8.79
CA ILE A 14 9.31 -3.16 9.58
C ILE A 14 10.78 -2.77 9.40
N THR A 15 11.67 -3.76 9.40
CA THR A 15 13.10 -3.52 9.18
C THR A 15 13.35 -2.97 7.78
N GLU A 16 12.67 -3.53 6.78
CA GLU A 16 12.86 -3.13 5.39
C GLU A 16 12.45 -1.68 5.16
N ILE A 17 11.34 -1.24 5.72
CA ILE A 17 10.88 0.13 5.51
C ILE A 17 11.70 1.16 6.29
N ALA A 18 12.42 0.73 7.31
CA ALA A 18 13.24 1.63 8.12
C ALA A 18 14.50 2.09 7.39
N ASP A 19 14.89 1.40 6.34
CA ASP A 19 16.10 1.70 5.58
C ASP A 19 15.73 2.07 4.15
N SER A 20 16.06 3.29 3.74
CA SER A 20 15.75 3.76 2.39
C SER A 20 16.38 2.89 1.29
N ALA A 21 17.48 2.20 1.60
CA ALA A 21 18.12 1.32 0.64
C ALA A 21 17.32 0.06 0.36
N THR A 22 16.48 -0.38 1.32
CA THR A 22 15.67 -1.58 1.18
C THR A 22 14.19 -1.30 0.99
N LEU A 23 13.77 -0.05 1.13
CA LEU A 23 12.38 0.34 0.94
C LEU A 23 11.96 0.13 -0.52
N ARG A 24 10.85 -0.54 -0.72
CA ARG A 24 10.32 -0.83 -2.05
C ARG A 24 9.18 0.12 -2.40
N PRO A 25 8.93 0.33 -3.70
CA PRO A 25 7.85 1.23 -4.13
C PRO A 25 6.44 0.71 -3.85
N GLY A 26 6.29 -0.59 -3.59
CA GLY A 26 5.00 -1.17 -3.31
C GLY A 26 5.09 -2.43 -2.50
N TYR A 27 4.03 -2.68 -1.74
CA TYR A 27 3.89 -3.88 -0.92
C TYR A 27 2.49 -4.41 -1.01
N VAL A 28 2.34 -5.72 -0.88
CA VAL A 28 1.03 -6.35 -0.70
C VAL A 28 1.02 -6.95 0.70
N LEU A 29 0.18 -6.41 1.56
CA LEU A 29 0.02 -6.88 2.93
C LEU A 29 -1.12 -7.90 2.95
N ILE A 30 -0.77 -9.17 3.04
CA ILE A 30 -1.71 -10.28 3.00
C ILE A 30 -1.78 -10.92 4.37
N GLY A 31 -2.98 -11.06 4.89
CA GLY A 31 -3.16 -11.72 6.16
C GLY A 31 -4.54 -11.51 6.72
N ASP A 32 -4.85 -12.28 7.75
CA ASP A 32 -6.14 -12.22 8.43
C ASP A 32 -5.97 -11.82 9.91
N GLU A 33 -4.79 -11.31 10.26
CA GLU A 33 -4.50 -10.87 11.62
C GLU A 33 -4.53 -9.36 11.69
N ILE A 34 -5.60 -8.80 12.24
CA ILE A 34 -5.74 -7.36 12.41
C ILE A 34 -4.57 -6.77 13.20
N PHE A 35 -4.14 -7.48 14.22
CA PHE A 35 -3.04 -7.02 15.07
C PHE A 35 -1.75 -6.82 14.27
N LEU A 36 -1.43 -7.75 13.38
CA LEU A 36 -0.23 -7.63 12.56
C LEU A 36 -0.35 -6.52 11.53
N TYR A 37 -1.52 -6.35 10.96
CA TYR A 37 -1.76 -5.25 10.04
C TYR A 37 -1.59 -3.90 10.75
N ASP A 38 -2.18 -3.75 11.93
CA ASP A 38 -2.06 -2.51 12.70
C ASP A 38 -0.62 -2.21 13.05
N ARG A 39 0.14 -3.24 13.38
CA ARG A 39 1.56 -3.07 13.68
C ARG A 39 2.33 -2.56 12.47
N CYS A 40 2.06 -3.11 11.30
CA CYS A 40 2.68 -2.66 10.07
C CYS A 40 2.29 -1.21 9.76
N ARG A 41 1.01 -0.89 9.91
CA ARG A 41 0.52 0.46 9.63
C ARG A 41 1.17 1.49 10.56
N LYS A 42 1.25 1.18 11.85
CA LYS A 42 1.90 2.07 12.80
C LYS A 42 3.37 2.28 12.48
N ALA A 43 4.06 1.21 12.09
CA ALA A 43 5.46 1.30 11.71
C ALA A 43 5.65 2.19 10.48
N VAL A 44 4.79 2.07 9.49
CA VAL A 44 4.84 2.91 8.30
C VAL A 44 4.64 4.37 8.67
N LEU A 45 3.64 4.66 9.48
CA LEU A 45 3.35 6.04 9.86
C LEU A 45 4.49 6.66 10.65
N SER A 46 5.05 5.92 11.60
CA SER A 46 6.13 6.46 12.43
C SER A 46 7.45 6.57 11.69
N THR A 47 7.68 5.73 10.70
CA THR A 47 8.96 5.66 10.00
C THR A 47 9.01 6.56 8.78
N LEU A 48 7.94 6.61 8.00
CA LEU A 48 7.96 7.26 6.69
C LEU A 48 7.26 8.61 6.64
N ILE A 49 6.39 8.90 7.59
CA ILE A 49 5.57 10.11 7.53
C ILE A 49 5.69 10.91 8.83
N PRO A 50 6.27 12.12 8.78
CA PRO A 50 6.26 13.01 9.95
C PRO A 50 4.83 13.37 10.34
N PRO A 51 4.53 13.48 11.65
CA PRO A 51 3.17 13.78 12.11
C PRO A 51 2.58 15.08 11.55
N ASP A 52 3.40 16.09 11.34
CA ASP A 52 2.95 17.40 10.88
C ASP A 52 2.58 17.44 9.40
N THR A 53 3.05 16.47 8.61
CA THR A 53 2.71 16.39 7.19
C THR A 53 1.74 15.26 6.87
N ARG A 54 1.26 14.56 7.90
CA ARG A 54 0.46 13.35 7.69
C ARG A 54 -0.81 13.60 6.87
N ASP A 55 -1.45 14.75 7.05
CA ASP A 55 -2.65 15.08 6.30
C ASP A 55 -2.41 15.17 4.79
N PHE A 56 -1.18 15.49 4.39
CA PHE A 56 -0.82 15.62 2.98
C PHE A 56 -0.08 14.40 2.43
N SER A 57 0.50 13.60 3.32
CA SER A 57 1.37 12.49 2.93
C SER A 57 0.67 11.15 2.95
N LEU A 58 -0.37 11.00 3.78
CA LEU A 58 -1.06 9.73 3.96
C LEU A 58 -2.38 9.74 3.22
N HIS A 59 -2.57 8.71 2.40
CA HIS A 59 -3.82 8.53 1.66
C HIS A 59 -4.37 7.14 1.94
N ASP A 60 -5.58 7.08 2.45
CA ASP A 60 -6.32 5.83 2.61
C ASP A 60 -7.33 5.75 1.48
N ILE A 61 -7.17 4.77 0.61
CA ILE A 61 -7.95 4.65 -0.62
C ILE A 61 -8.68 3.32 -0.64
N ASP A 62 -9.94 3.36 -1.05
CA ASP A 62 -10.78 2.19 -1.14
C ASP A 62 -11.11 1.93 -2.62
N LEU A 63 -10.66 0.78 -3.13
CA LEU A 63 -10.89 0.41 -4.53
C LEU A 63 -12.36 0.12 -4.84
N ALA A 64 -13.20 0.01 -3.83
CA ALA A 64 -14.65 -0.08 -4.05
C ALA A 64 -15.24 1.28 -4.45
N GLU A 65 -14.52 2.37 -4.18
CA GLU A 65 -14.99 3.73 -4.46
C GLU A 65 -14.14 4.46 -5.48
N THR A 66 -12.92 4.03 -5.69
CA THR A 66 -11.94 4.70 -6.53
C THR A 66 -11.26 3.68 -7.44
N SER A 67 -10.94 4.08 -8.66
CA SER A 67 -10.26 3.16 -9.58
C SER A 67 -8.77 3.08 -9.28
N ILE A 68 -8.16 1.97 -9.72
CA ILE A 68 -6.71 1.82 -9.60
C ILE A 68 -5.98 2.88 -10.42
N PHE A 69 -6.58 3.35 -11.50
CA PHE A 69 -5.96 4.39 -12.33
C PHE A 69 -5.78 5.68 -11.55
N GLU A 70 -6.74 6.04 -10.72
CA GLU A 70 -6.62 7.22 -9.86
C GLU A 70 -5.57 7.04 -8.78
N VAL A 71 -5.45 5.83 -8.24
CA VAL A 71 -4.41 5.51 -7.26
C VAL A 71 -3.03 5.72 -7.86
N LEU A 72 -2.81 5.16 -9.04
CA LEU A 72 -1.51 5.25 -9.71
C LEU A 72 -1.20 6.69 -10.14
N ASP A 73 -2.21 7.42 -10.58
CA ASP A 73 -2.03 8.83 -10.93
C ASP A 73 -1.61 9.64 -9.70
N ARG A 74 -2.25 9.39 -8.57
CA ARG A 74 -1.90 10.07 -7.32
C ARG A 74 -0.49 9.73 -6.89
N ALA A 75 -0.09 8.47 -7.02
CA ALA A 75 1.26 8.04 -6.65
C ALA A 75 2.33 8.73 -7.52
N GLN A 76 2.00 9.00 -8.78
CA GLN A 76 2.93 9.66 -9.70
C GLN A 76 2.98 11.17 -9.52
N THR A 77 1.97 11.75 -8.91
CA THR A 77 1.86 13.21 -8.80
C THR A 77 2.64 13.71 -7.59
N PRO A 78 3.65 14.55 -7.80
CA PRO A 78 4.40 15.09 -6.66
C PRO A 78 3.52 15.99 -5.81
N SER A 79 3.76 15.97 -4.51
CA SER A 79 3.07 16.86 -3.59
C SER A 79 3.99 18.00 -3.20
N LEU A 80 3.50 19.23 -3.31
CA LEU A 80 4.25 20.40 -2.84
C LEU A 80 4.26 20.49 -1.33
N MET A 81 3.27 19.87 -0.68
CA MET A 81 3.10 19.96 0.77
C MET A 81 3.80 18.84 1.52
N ALA A 82 4.17 17.76 0.81
CA ALA A 82 4.78 16.60 1.43
C ALA A 82 5.79 15.98 0.47
N PRO A 83 7.06 15.85 0.88
CA PRO A 83 8.08 15.29 0.00
C PRO A 83 7.94 13.78 -0.22
N PHE A 84 7.17 13.10 0.63
CA PHE A 84 6.98 11.66 0.52
C PHE A 84 5.51 11.32 0.76
N GLN A 85 5.00 10.36 -0.01
CA GLN A 85 3.61 9.95 0.09
C GLN A 85 3.49 8.46 0.37
N VAL A 86 2.49 8.09 1.17
CA VAL A 86 2.14 6.70 1.44
C VAL A 86 0.67 6.51 1.12
N LEU A 87 0.39 5.52 0.29
CA LEU A 87 -0.97 5.20 -0.12
C LEU A 87 -1.33 3.79 0.39
N PHE A 88 -2.29 3.73 1.30
CA PHE A 88 -2.88 2.46 1.72
C PHE A 88 -4.10 2.20 0.86
N VAL A 89 -4.08 1.10 0.12
CA VAL A 89 -5.14 0.77 -0.85
C VAL A 89 -5.88 -0.47 -0.39
N ARG A 90 -7.15 -0.32 -0.05
CA ARG A 90 -7.99 -1.39 0.46
C ARG A 90 -8.90 -1.93 -0.62
N ASN A 91 -9.52 -3.08 -0.31
CA ASN A 91 -10.45 -3.76 -1.20
C ASN A 91 -9.79 -4.20 -2.51
N LEU A 92 -8.59 -4.75 -2.36
CA LEU A 92 -7.84 -5.27 -3.50
C LEU A 92 -8.64 -6.32 -4.27
N LYS A 93 -9.57 -6.99 -3.60
CA LYS A 93 -10.43 -8.00 -4.23
C LYS A 93 -11.24 -7.47 -5.42
N THR A 94 -11.46 -6.17 -5.49
CA THR A 94 -12.16 -5.59 -6.64
C THR A 94 -11.41 -5.78 -7.94
N LEU A 95 -10.09 -5.97 -7.87
CA LEU A 95 -9.25 -6.25 -9.04
C LEU A 95 -9.36 -7.71 -9.49
N TYR A 96 -9.90 -8.57 -8.63
CA TYR A 96 -10.05 -10.00 -8.90
C TYR A 96 -11.52 -10.38 -9.02
N GLY A 97 -12.38 -9.40 -9.22
CA GLY A 97 -13.80 -9.63 -9.31
C GLY A 97 -14.18 -10.24 -10.64
N ARG A 98 -15.42 -9.99 -11.06
CA ARG A 98 -15.96 -10.55 -12.28
C ARG A 98 -15.22 -10.02 -13.48
N GLY A 99 -14.94 -10.92 -14.40
CA GLY A 99 -14.32 -10.58 -15.66
C GLY A 99 -12.83 -10.32 -15.52
N THR A 100 -12.25 -9.90 -16.62
CA THR A 100 -10.81 -9.70 -16.72
C THR A 100 -10.48 -8.24 -16.51
N LYS A 101 -9.56 -7.97 -15.61
CA LYS A 101 -9.09 -6.61 -15.31
C LYS A 101 -7.73 -6.36 -15.97
N LYS A 102 -7.65 -6.64 -17.27
CA LYS A 102 -6.38 -6.56 -18.00
C LYS A 102 -5.78 -5.17 -18.00
N GLU A 103 -6.62 -4.15 -18.18
CA GLU A 103 -6.14 -2.77 -18.24
C GLU A 103 -5.62 -2.33 -16.88
N GLU A 104 -6.32 -2.72 -15.82
CA GLU A 104 -5.92 -2.40 -14.46
C GLU A 104 -4.58 -3.03 -14.11
N PHE A 105 -4.42 -4.31 -14.40
CA PHE A 105 -3.15 -4.98 -14.12
C PHE A 105 -2.01 -4.45 -14.99
N ALA A 106 -2.30 -4.11 -16.24
CA ALA A 106 -1.32 -3.51 -17.12
C ALA A 106 -0.85 -2.15 -16.61
N ALA A 107 -1.78 -1.37 -16.07
CA ALA A 107 -1.44 -0.07 -15.49
C ALA A 107 -0.57 -0.21 -14.26
N ILE A 108 -0.89 -1.17 -13.39
CA ILE A 108 -0.07 -1.45 -12.20
C ILE A 108 1.33 -1.85 -12.62
N GLU A 109 1.44 -2.76 -13.57
CA GLU A 109 2.74 -3.22 -14.05
C GLU A 109 3.55 -2.08 -14.66
N ALA A 110 2.90 -1.26 -15.47
CA ALA A 110 3.57 -0.11 -16.09
C ALA A 110 4.07 0.88 -15.04
N TYR A 111 3.28 1.13 -14.01
CA TYR A 111 3.70 2.01 -12.93
C TYR A 111 4.97 1.49 -12.25
N PHE A 112 4.98 0.20 -11.90
CA PHE A 112 6.11 -0.37 -11.14
C PHE A 112 7.35 -0.61 -11.96
N ARG A 113 7.30 -0.43 -13.28
CA ARG A 113 8.51 -0.39 -14.11
C ARG A 113 9.29 0.89 -13.90
N SER A 114 8.61 1.99 -13.58
CA SER A 114 9.23 3.28 -13.35
C SER A 114 8.47 4.02 -12.25
N PRO A 115 8.55 3.51 -11.01
CA PRO A 115 7.76 4.07 -9.92
C PRO A 115 8.32 5.40 -9.43
N ASN A 116 7.45 6.19 -8.80
CA ASN A 116 7.87 7.41 -8.14
C ASN A 116 8.67 7.05 -6.88
N PRO A 117 9.95 7.45 -6.79
CA PRO A 117 10.74 7.12 -5.60
C PRO A 117 10.28 7.84 -4.33
N GLN A 118 9.40 8.81 -4.46
CA GLN A 118 8.86 9.55 -3.32
C GLN A 118 7.48 9.06 -2.90
N ALA A 119 7.09 7.87 -3.32
CA ALA A 119 5.79 7.30 -2.95
C ALA A 119 5.90 5.81 -2.70
N VAL A 120 5.13 5.31 -1.75
CA VAL A 120 4.98 3.88 -1.47
C VAL A 120 3.50 3.55 -1.50
N ILE A 121 3.15 2.51 -2.25
CA ILE A 121 1.78 2.01 -2.30
C ILE A 121 1.72 0.69 -1.53
N LEU A 122 0.80 0.62 -0.56
CA LEU A 122 0.59 -0.59 0.21
C LEU A 122 -0.79 -1.12 -0.09
N PHE A 123 -0.84 -2.20 -0.84
CA PHE A 123 -2.09 -2.89 -1.14
C PHE A 123 -2.44 -3.81 0.02
N VAL A 124 -3.61 -3.62 0.58
CA VAL A 124 -4.07 -4.42 1.71
C VAL A 124 -5.06 -5.45 1.20
N ALA A 125 -4.66 -6.70 1.24
CA ALA A 125 -5.53 -7.82 0.89
C ALA A 125 -6.27 -8.23 2.14
N ASP A 126 -7.45 -7.70 2.32
CA ASP A 126 -8.28 -7.92 3.50
C ASP A 126 -8.85 -9.33 3.46
N GLN A 127 -8.21 -10.23 4.16
CA GLN A 127 -8.66 -11.61 4.27
C GLN A 127 -9.76 -11.77 5.32
N ILE A 128 -9.84 -10.82 6.23
CA ILE A 128 -10.77 -10.91 7.35
C ILE A 128 -12.21 -10.84 6.86
N GLY A 129 -12.49 -9.95 5.92
CA GLY A 129 -13.83 -9.81 5.37
C GLY A 129 -14.33 -11.06 4.68
N ARG A 130 -13.43 -11.93 4.20
CA ARG A 130 -13.80 -13.17 3.53
C ARG A 130 -14.24 -14.26 4.49
N ALA A 131 -13.90 -14.13 5.74
CA ALA A 131 -14.31 -15.12 6.74
C ALA A 131 -15.82 -15.12 6.96
N HIS A 132 -16.49 -14.10 6.50
CA HIS A 132 -17.94 -13.95 6.66
C HIS A 132 -18.73 -14.45 5.47
N VAL A 133 -18.07 -14.94 4.49
CA VAL A 133 -18.71 -15.40 3.26
C VAL A 133 -19.12 -16.84 3.35
#